data_d77baf3a14123adee2227355ce032a77
#
_entry.id   d77baf3a14123adee2227355ce032a77
#
_cell.length_a   1.000
_cell.length_b   1.000
_cell.length_c   1.000
_cell.angle_alpha   90.00
_cell.angle_beta   90.00
_cell.angle_gamma   90.00
#
_symmetry.space_group_name_H-M   'P 1'
#
loop_
_entity.id
_entity.type
_entity.pdbx_description
1 polymer ?
#
loop_
_entity_poly.entity_id
_entity_poly.type
_entity_poly.pdbx_seq_one_letter_code
_entity_poly.pdbx_strand_id
1 'polypeptide(L)'
;MSKLVIYTTFCIATLLTACGGQPHNPEHGGKKHADGHGGNPHHSNGEQAETPVLGEDFLYPSEKHFANMTMMTNGGDNAEAYWSFADDKLVFQASYEKWNTSCDQIFIMNADEQYHDQTPPMVSTGKGRTTCSYFMPGDSTILYASTHLAMDTCPPVPHRGPNGEYVWPIYPEFDIFVADLEGNIIQQLTDGPGYDAEATVSPKGDKIVFTSLRSGDLELYTMNIDGSDVKQITSGLGYDGGAFFSPDGEYLLWRSSRPKTEEAQAQYKALLKKGLVQPTEMELYIAKADGSEARQITELGGANWAPFFHPSGEKVLFASNHHSKSGRLFNLFLMNLDGTGLEQVTFDKVFDSFPMFSFDGKKIAFSSNRGNNADPNAHGGATNVFVADWVD
;
A
#
# COMPACT_ATOMS: atom_id res chain seq x y z
N MET A 1 -29.21 -53.39 -1.26
CA MET A 1 -29.20 -52.92 0.12
C MET A 1 -28.40 -51.62 0.19
N SER A 2 -29.10 -50.52 0.02
CA SER A 2 -28.50 -49.17 0.03
C SER A 2 -28.42 -48.67 1.45
N LYS A 3 -27.24 -48.19 1.85
CA LYS A 3 -27.10 -47.40 3.04
C LYS A 3 -26.98 -45.91 2.67
N LEU A 4 -28.04 -45.20 3.04
CA LEU A 4 -28.18 -43.76 2.98
C LEU A 4 -27.38 -43.18 4.17
N VAL A 5 -26.40 -42.34 3.92
CA VAL A 5 -25.69 -41.57 4.95
C VAL A 5 -26.18 -40.12 4.86
N ILE A 6 -26.87 -39.71 5.92
CA ILE A 6 -27.37 -38.35 6.11
C ILE A 6 -26.26 -37.55 6.78
N TYR A 7 -25.76 -36.51 6.12
CA TYR A 7 -24.90 -35.52 6.76
C TYR A 7 -25.76 -34.39 7.33
N THR A 8 -25.79 -34.31 8.64
CA THR A 8 -26.38 -33.20 9.41
C THR A 8 -25.40 -32.01 9.41
N THR A 9 -25.83 -30.92 8.86
CA THR A 9 -25.13 -29.60 8.89
C THR A 9 -25.28 -29.05 10.31
N PHE A 10 -24.15 -28.83 10.97
CA PHE A 10 -24.09 -28.04 12.21
C PHE A 10 -23.62 -26.64 11.90
N CYS A 11 -24.54 -25.68 11.99
CA CYS A 11 -24.21 -24.25 12.09
C CYS A 11 -23.74 -23.97 13.52
N ILE A 12 -22.50 -23.54 13.66
CA ILE A 12 -22.00 -22.95 14.92
C ILE A 12 -21.84 -21.46 14.70
N ALA A 13 -22.78 -20.71 15.25
CA ALA A 13 -22.67 -19.28 15.42
C ALA A 13 -21.76 -19.03 16.64
N THR A 14 -20.64 -18.37 16.43
CA THR A 14 -19.75 -17.94 17.53
C THR A 14 -20.08 -16.49 17.88
N LEU A 15 -20.74 -16.29 19.01
CA LEU A 15 -20.89 -15.00 19.67
C LEU A 15 -19.54 -14.55 20.25
N LEU A 16 -19.16 -13.35 19.92
CA LEU A 16 -18.08 -12.61 20.56
C LEU A 16 -18.61 -11.94 21.83
N THR A 17 -18.20 -12.43 22.99
CA THR A 17 -18.35 -11.72 24.27
C THR A 17 -17.01 -11.13 24.69
N ALA A 18 -16.97 -9.81 24.76
CA ALA A 18 -15.91 -9.07 25.42
C ALA A 18 -16.08 -9.18 26.94
N CYS A 19 -15.05 -9.62 27.65
CA CYS A 19 -14.95 -9.49 29.10
C CYS A 19 -13.78 -8.58 29.45
N GLY A 20 -14.09 -7.38 29.88
CA GLY A 20 -13.20 -6.56 30.69
C GLY A 20 -13.37 -6.93 32.14
N GLY A 21 -12.28 -7.28 32.82
CA GLY A 21 -12.24 -7.49 34.26
C GLY A 21 -11.07 -6.74 34.84
N GLN A 22 -11.36 -5.67 35.59
CA GLN A 22 -10.40 -5.05 36.51
C GLN A 22 -10.53 -5.73 37.89
N PRO A 23 -9.43 -5.97 38.62
CA PRO A 23 -9.50 -6.34 40.00
C PRO A 23 -9.56 -5.08 40.91
N HIS A 24 -10.55 -5.08 41.78
CA HIS A 24 -10.65 -4.21 42.96
C HIS A 24 -9.54 -4.51 43.97
N ASN A 25 -9.02 -3.45 44.59
CA ASN A 25 -8.27 -3.57 45.85
C ASN A 25 -8.93 -2.65 46.88
N PRO A 26 -9.11 -3.12 48.14
CA PRO A 26 -9.89 -2.42 49.14
C PRO A 26 -9.09 -1.42 49.97
N GLU A 27 -9.86 -0.52 50.56
CA GLU A 27 -9.58 0.59 51.42
C GLU A 27 -8.60 0.35 52.59
N HIS A 28 -7.85 1.38 52.92
CA HIS A 28 -7.59 1.79 54.30
C HIS A 28 -7.51 3.28 54.43
N GLY A 29 -8.28 3.75 55.40
CA GLY A 29 -8.59 5.15 55.66
C GLY A 29 -7.54 5.88 56.49
N GLY A 30 -7.77 7.21 56.54
CA GLY A 30 -7.48 7.98 57.72
C GLY A 30 -6.65 9.22 57.57
N LYS A 31 -7.32 10.32 57.70
CA LYS A 31 -7.11 11.57 58.48
C LYS A 31 -6.69 12.84 57.71
N LYS A 32 -7.55 13.78 57.91
CA LYS A 32 -7.49 15.24 57.63
C LYS A 32 -6.29 15.91 58.32
N HIS A 33 -5.67 16.89 57.64
CA HIS A 33 -5.33 18.18 58.22
C HIS A 33 -5.37 19.26 57.15
N ALA A 34 -6.08 20.35 57.46
CA ALA A 34 -6.12 21.60 56.74
C ALA A 34 -4.91 22.44 57.17
N ASP A 35 -4.39 23.22 56.24
CA ASP A 35 -4.13 24.64 56.40
C ASP A 35 -3.46 25.23 55.13
N GLY A 36 -3.92 26.37 54.80
CA GLY A 36 -3.87 27.21 53.68
C GLY A 36 -2.59 28.02 53.51
N HIS A 37 -2.41 28.50 52.32
CA HIS A 37 -2.08 29.87 51.95
C HIS A 37 -1.74 29.96 50.45
N GLY A 38 -2.48 30.72 49.74
CA GLY A 38 -2.29 31.81 48.82
C GLY A 38 -1.07 31.73 47.87
N GLY A 39 -1.33 31.64 46.58
CA GLY A 39 -0.33 31.86 45.54
C GLY A 39 -0.94 31.79 44.14
N ASN A 40 -1.15 32.96 43.60
CA ASN A 40 -1.37 33.40 42.22
C ASN A 40 -1.58 32.36 41.11
N PRO A 41 -2.66 32.47 40.32
CA PRO A 41 -2.82 31.70 39.09
C PRO A 41 -1.99 32.34 37.97
N HIS A 42 -0.85 31.74 37.62
CA HIS A 42 -0.28 31.91 36.29
C HIS A 42 -1.20 31.20 35.29
N HIS A 43 -2.05 31.97 34.63
CA HIS A 43 -2.66 31.58 33.38
C HIS A 43 -1.54 31.39 32.35
N SER A 44 -1.07 30.19 32.21
CA SER A 44 -0.46 29.76 30.96
C SER A 44 -1.62 29.48 29.98
N ASN A 45 -1.92 30.45 29.13
CA ASN A 45 -2.66 30.21 27.89
C ASN A 45 -1.81 29.26 27.03
N GLY A 46 -1.91 27.96 27.29
CA GLY A 46 -1.59 26.95 26.29
C GLY A 46 -2.68 27.07 25.23
N GLU A 47 -2.36 27.67 24.10
CA GLU A 47 -3.12 27.49 22.89
C GLU A 47 -3.18 25.98 22.67
N GLN A 48 -4.35 25.40 22.95
CA GLN A 48 -4.67 24.08 22.42
C GLN A 48 -4.73 24.27 20.91
N ALA A 49 -3.71 23.78 20.19
CA ALA A 49 -3.75 23.73 18.75
C ALA A 49 -5.06 23.04 18.37
N GLU A 50 -5.96 23.78 17.74
CA GLU A 50 -7.22 23.23 17.25
C GLU A 50 -6.89 22.06 16.33
N THR A 51 -7.56 20.95 16.53
CA THR A 51 -7.42 19.80 15.63
C THR A 51 -7.86 20.23 14.24
N PRO A 52 -7.02 20.09 13.19
CA PRO A 52 -7.41 20.45 11.86
C PRO A 52 -8.70 19.73 11.46
N VAL A 53 -9.65 20.44 10.88
CA VAL A 53 -10.93 19.90 10.42
C VAL A 53 -10.84 19.72 8.91
N LEU A 54 -11.25 18.56 8.42
CA LEU A 54 -11.36 18.24 7.00
C LEU A 54 -12.39 19.18 6.34
N GLY A 55 -12.02 19.83 5.24
CA GLY A 55 -12.91 20.66 4.44
C GLY A 55 -13.94 19.84 3.66
N GLU A 56 -14.98 20.48 3.14
CA GLU A 56 -15.99 19.84 2.26
C GLU A 56 -15.38 19.34 0.94
N ASP A 57 -14.22 19.91 0.55
CA ASP A 57 -13.40 19.55 -0.60
C ASP A 57 -12.37 18.44 -0.28
N PHE A 58 -12.50 17.75 0.85
CA PHE A 58 -11.57 16.73 1.34
C PHE A 58 -10.14 17.21 1.64
N LEU A 59 -9.89 18.52 1.72
CA LEU A 59 -8.59 19.09 2.03
C LEU A 59 -8.47 19.48 3.50
N TYR A 60 -7.27 19.29 4.05
CA TYR A 60 -6.88 19.94 5.30
C TYR A 60 -6.18 21.26 5.00
N PRO A 61 -6.34 22.30 5.85
CA PRO A 61 -5.76 23.63 5.61
C PRO A 61 -4.23 23.65 5.41
N SER A 62 -3.53 22.62 5.87
CA SER A 62 -2.07 22.50 5.75
C SER A 62 -1.62 21.82 4.44
N GLU A 63 -2.54 21.26 3.67
CA GLU A 63 -2.25 20.48 2.46
C GLU A 63 -2.09 21.40 1.24
N LYS A 64 -1.00 22.17 1.20
CA LYS A 64 -0.76 23.21 0.21
C LYS A 64 -0.44 22.71 -1.20
N HIS A 65 -0.07 21.42 -1.32
CA HIS A 65 0.26 20.80 -2.61
C HIS A 65 -0.95 20.25 -3.36
N PHE A 66 -2.16 20.38 -2.81
CA PHE A 66 -3.37 19.87 -3.42
C PHE A 66 -4.39 20.97 -3.71
N ALA A 67 -5.06 20.82 -4.83
CA ALA A 67 -6.27 21.58 -5.16
C ALA A 67 -7.29 20.67 -5.85
N ASN A 68 -8.57 21.07 -5.84
CA ASN A 68 -9.64 20.36 -6.56
C ASN A 68 -9.70 18.86 -6.28
N MET A 69 -9.54 18.46 -5.01
CA MET A 69 -9.52 17.06 -4.64
C MET A 69 -10.90 16.42 -4.83
N THR A 70 -10.90 15.23 -5.39
CA THR A 70 -12.10 14.47 -5.69
C THR A 70 -11.95 13.03 -5.18
N MET A 71 -12.95 12.56 -4.44
CA MET A 71 -13.06 11.13 -4.07
C MET A 71 -13.62 10.37 -5.27
N MET A 72 -12.84 9.43 -5.82
CA MET A 72 -13.19 8.69 -7.04
C MET A 72 -14.03 7.44 -6.75
N THR A 73 -13.74 6.75 -5.65
CA THR A 73 -14.46 5.55 -5.20
C THR A 73 -15.11 5.81 -3.84
N ASN A 74 -16.15 5.04 -3.48
CA ASN A 74 -16.82 5.18 -2.19
C ASN A 74 -17.15 3.81 -1.60
N GLY A 75 -16.28 3.34 -0.71
CA GLY A 75 -16.40 2.06 0.00
C GLY A 75 -15.54 0.95 -0.59
N GLY A 76 -15.36 -0.12 0.20
CA GLY A 76 -14.41 -1.20 -0.08
C GLY A 76 -12.98 -0.81 0.28
N ASP A 77 -12.04 -1.68 -0.02
CA ASP A 77 -10.61 -1.42 0.09
C ASP A 77 -10.06 -1.20 -1.33
N ASN A 78 -9.69 0.05 -1.63
CA ASN A 78 -9.19 0.48 -2.94
C ASN A 78 -7.75 0.99 -2.79
N ALA A 79 -6.84 0.49 -3.60
CA ALA A 79 -5.43 0.83 -3.49
C ALA A 79 -4.73 0.84 -4.85
N GLU A 80 -3.56 1.48 -4.89
CA GLU A 80 -2.62 1.38 -6.01
C GLU A 80 -3.25 1.79 -7.34
N ALA A 81 -3.78 3.03 -7.40
CA ALA A 81 -4.34 3.60 -8.62
C ALA A 81 -3.24 4.20 -9.51
N TYR A 82 -3.04 3.62 -10.68
CA TYR A 82 -2.01 3.99 -11.64
C TYR A 82 -2.61 4.64 -12.87
N TRP A 83 -2.01 5.74 -13.32
CA TRP A 83 -2.46 6.49 -14.48
C TRP A 83 -2.15 5.76 -15.80
N SER A 84 -3.05 5.91 -16.78
CA SER A 84 -2.74 5.64 -18.18
C SER A 84 -1.69 6.63 -18.69
N PHE A 85 -0.94 6.26 -19.73
CA PHE A 85 0.04 7.16 -20.35
C PHE A 85 -0.61 8.43 -20.94
N ALA A 86 -1.89 8.37 -21.29
CA ALA A 86 -2.68 9.50 -21.75
C ALA A 86 -3.31 10.34 -20.62
N ASP A 87 -3.13 9.95 -19.34
CA ASP A 87 -3.70 10.60 -18.17
C ASP A 87 -5.25 10.66 -18.14
N ASP A 88 -5.93 9.82 -18.91
CA ASP A 88 -7.39 9.81 -19.03
C ASP A 88 -8.07 8.68 -18.22
N LYS A 89 -7.29 7.69 -17.74
CA LYS A 89 -7.77 6.53 -16.99
C LYS A 89 -6.89 6.23 -15.79
N LEU A 90 -7.49 5.50 -14.85
CA LEU A 90 -6.80 4.87 -13.72
C LEU A 90 -7.12 3.39 -13.72
N VAL A 91 -6.08 2.56 -13.52
CA VAL A 91 -6.22 1.15 -13.17
C VAL A 91 -5.86 0.97 -11.71
N PHE A 92 -6.63 0.21 -10.95
CA PHE A 92 -6.44 0.06 -9.51
C PHE A 92 -6.88 -1.31 -9.02
N GLN A 93 -6.37 -1.73 -7.86
CA GLN A 93 -6.84 -2.92 -7.18
C GLN A 93 -7.91 -2.57 -6.15
N ALA A 94 -8.93 -3.42 -6.05
CA ALA A 94 -9.96 -3.26 -5.04
C ALA A 94 -10.56 -4.59 -4.58
N SER A 95 -10.99 -4.61 -3.32
CA SER A 95 -11.89 -5.62 -2.79
C SER A 95 -13.10 -4.95 -2.17
N TYR A 96 -14.29 -5.29 -2.67
CA TYR A 96 -15.56 -4.74 -2.20
C TYR A 96 -16.72 -5.72 -2.40
N GLU A 97 -17.38 -6.11 -1.33
CA GLU A 97 -18.46 -7.07 -1.38
C GLU A 97 -19.58 -6.62 -2.32
N LYS A 98 -19.90 -5.30 -2.36
CA LYS A 98 -20.91 -4.75 -3.28
C LYS A 98 -20.51 -4.86 -4.76
N TRP A 99 -19.21 -4.98 -5.05
CA TRP A 99 -18.69 -5.23 -6.40
C TRP A 99 -18.49 -6.73 -6.67
N ASN A 100 -19.04 -7.58 -5.77
CA ASN A 100 -18.96 -9.02 -5.85
C ASN A 100 -17.51 -9.57 -5.85
N THR A 101 -16.62 -8.91 -5.09
CA THR A 101 -15.25 -9.37 -4.88
C THR A 101 -15.00 -9.66 -3.40
N SER A 102 -14.33 -10.75 -3.12
CA SER A 102 -13.94 -11.20 -1.77
C SER A 102 -12.45 -11.03 -1.48
N CYS A 103 -11.66 -10.69 -2.49
CA CYS A 103 -10.27 -10.25 -2.40
C CYS A 103 -9.96 -9.34 -3.59
N ASP A 104 -8.74 -8.78 -3.59
CA ASP A 104 -8.34 -7.81 -4.58
C ASP A 104 -8.50 -8.34 -6.01
N GLN A 105 -9.18 -7.56 -6.83
CA GLN A 105 -9.30 -7.68 -8.28
C GLN A 105 -8.91 -6.35 -8.91
N ILE A 106 -8.59 -6.36 -10.20
CA ILE A 106 -8.19 -5.16 -10.93
C ILE A 106 -9.39 -4.55 -11.63
N PHE A 107 -9.55 -3.25 -11.43
CA PHE A 107 -10.60 -2.42 -12.01
C PHE A 107 -10.01 -1.26 -12.79
N ILE A 108 -10.79 -0.71 -13.71
CA ILE A 108 -10.43 0.48 -14.48
C ILE A 108 -11.52 1.55 -14.32
N MET A 109 -11.12 2.81 -14.31
CA MET A 109 -12.04 3.95 -14.29
C MET A 109 -11.53 5.09 -15.17
N ASN A 110 -12.43 5.94 -15.65
CA ASN A 110 -12.07 7.21 -16.23
C ASN A 110 -11.59 8.18 -15.13
N ALA A 111 -10.56 8.95 -15.41
CA ALA A 111 -9.94 9.82 -14.42
C ALA A 111 -10.78 11.06 -14.05
N ASP A 112 -11.85 11.34 -14.80
CA ASP A 112 -12.81 12.44 -14.59
C ASP A 112 -14.19 11.96 -14.12
N GLU A 113 -14.35 10.66 -13.83
CA GLU A 113 -15.64 10.06 -13.44
C GLU A 113 -15.58 9.44 -12.04
N GLN A 114 -16.57 9.77 -11.19
CA GLN A 114 -16.70 9.22 -9.84
C GLN A 114 -17.53 7.93 -9.83
N TYR A 115 -17.02 6.92 -9.12
CA TYR A 115 -17.65 5.60 -9.00
C TYR A 115 -18.20 5.35 -7.59
N HIS A 116 -19.15 6.19 -7.16
CA HIS A 116 -19.74 6.11 -5.82
C HIS A 116 -20.87 5.10 -5.73
N ASP A 117 -21.77 5.08 -6.74
CA ASP A 117 -22.98 4.26 -6.78
C ASP A 117 -22.95 3.19 -7.89
N GLN A 118 -21.87 3.13 -8.63
CA GLN A 118 -21.68 2.19 -9.73
C GLN A 118 -20.40 1.36 -9.53
N THR A 119 -20.41 0.16 -10.11
CA THR A 119 -19.23 -0.71 -10.14
C THR A 119 -18.37 -0.33 -11.33
N PRO A 120 -17.08 0.02 -11.15
CA PRO A 120 -16.16 0.21 -12.26
C PRO A 120 -15.96 -1.12 -13.02
N PRO A 121 -15.62 -1.09 -14.32
CA PRO A 121 -15.29 -2.29 -15.06
C PRO A 121 -14.16 -3.08 -14.43
N MET A 122 -14.34 -4.38 -14.22
CA MET A 122 -13.28 -5.30 -13.80
C MET A 122 -12.47 -5.72 -15.03
N VAL A 123 -11.15 -5.62 -14.95
CA VAL A 123 -10.20 -5.96 -16.02
C VAL A 123 -9.27 -7.11 -15.63
N SER A 124 -9.55 -7.78 -14.52
CA SER A 124 -8.97 -9.06 -14.14
C SER A 124 -9.97 -10.20 -14.33
N THR A 125 -9.50 -11.44 -14.15
CA THR A 125 -10.31 -12.64 -14.39
C THR A 125 -11.44 -12.87 -13.40
N GLY A 126 -11.48 -12.15 -12.28
CA GLY A 126 -12.39 -12.40 -11.16
C GLY A 126 -12.04 -13.67 -10.34
N LYS A 127 -10.93 -14.33 -10.67
CA LYS A 127 -10.44 -15.56 -10.00
C LYS A 127 -9.16 -15.28 -9.25
N GLY A 128 -8.92 -16.07 -8.18
CA GLY A 128 -7.74 -15.94 -7.35
C GLY A 128 -7.64 -14.57 -6.71
N ARG A 129 -6.44 -14.15 -6.40
CA ARG A 129 -6.10 -12.80 -5.93
C ARG A 129 -5.23 -12.10 -6.96
N THR A 130 -5.44 -10.82 -7.14
CA THR A 130 -4.58 -9.96 -7.96
C THR A 130 -3.86 -8.94 -7.10
N THR A 131 -2.81 -8.33 -7.66
CA THR A 131 -2.13 -7.16 -7.06
C THR A 131 -1.40 -6.37 -8.13
N CYS A 132 -1.15 -5.08 -7.85
CA CYS A 132 -0.24 -4.19 -8.58
C CYS A 132 -0.44 -4.26 -10.10
N SER A 133 -1.38 -3.51 -10.61
CA SER A 133 -1.61 -3.38 -12.05
C SER A 133 -0.86 -2.16 -12.60
N TYR A 134 -0.59 -2.14 -13.90
CA TYR A 134 -0.02 -0.96 -14.57
C TYR A 134 -0.44 -0.94 -16.04
N PHE A 135 -0.60 0.26 -16.63
CA PHE A 135 -0.85 0.34 -18.06
C PHE A 135 0.38 -0.04 -18.87
N MET A 136 0.13 -0.72 -20.00
CA MET A 136 1.14 -1.00 -21.00
C MET A 136 1.18 0.16 -22.02
N PRO A 137 2.28 0.35 -22.75
CA PRO A 137 2.39 1.41 -23.75
C PRO A 137 1.24 1.39 -24.76
N GLY A 138 0.62 2.55 -24.96
CA GLY A 138 -0.52 2.73 -25.86
C GLY A 138 -1.87 2.50 -25.21
N ASP A 139 -1.93 2.28 -23.87
CA ASP A 139 -3.12 2.27 -23.02
C ASP A 139 -4.26 1.31 -23.44
N SER A 140 -3.95 0.35 -24.32
CA SER A 140 -4.91 -0.67 -24.80
C SER A 140 -4.84 -1.97 -24.01
N THR A 141 -3.82 -2.13 -23.18
CA THR A 141 -3.58 -3.30 -22.35
C THR A 141 -2.99 -2.87 -21.00
N ILE A 142 -3.14 -3.74 -20.02
CA ILE A 142 -2.57 -3.61 -18.68
C ILE A 142 -1.72 -4.83 -18.36
N LEU A 143 -0.77 -4.70 -17.45
CA LEU A 143 -0.19 -5.84 -16.74
C LEU A 143 -0.70 -5.88 -15.30
N TYR A 144 -0.73 -7.05 -14.70
CA TYR A 144 -0.97 -7.24 -13.26
C TYR A 144 -0.48 -8.63 -12.80
N ALA A 145 -0.24 -8.76 -11.51
CA ALA A 145 0.09 -10.05 -10.92
C ALA A 145 -1.18 -10.77 -10.44
N SER A 146 -1.23 -12.10 -10.62
CA SER A 146 -2.41 -12.90 -10.25
C SER A 146 -2.07 -14.34 -9.91
N THR A 147 -2.88 -14.92 -9.00
CA THR A 147 -2.84 -16.35 -8.66
C THR A 147 -3.89 -17.18 -9.41
N HIS A 148 -4.58 -16.62 -10.40
CA HIS A 148 -5.78 -17.20 -11.04
C HIS A 148 -5.55 -18.53 -11.76
N LEU A 149 -4.31 -18.83 -12.19
CA LEU A 149 -3.99 -20.12 -12.79
C LEU A 149 -3.94 -21.26 -11.78
N ALA A 150 -3.57 -20.96 -10.54
CA ALA A 150 -3.46 -21.96 -9.47
C ALA A 150 -4.69 -22.00 -8.56
N MET A 151 -5.46 -20.91 -8.48
CA MET A 151 -6.57 -20.75 -7.55
C MET A 151 -7.77 -20.09 -8.22
N ASP A 152 -8.94 -20.75 -8.18
CA ASP A 152 -10.20 -20.13 -8.61
C ASP A 152 -10.81 -19.19 -7.57
N THR A 153 -10.41 -19.33 -6.30
CA THR A 153 -10.94 -18.56 -5.15
C THR A 153 -9.82 -17.78 -4.47
N CYS A 154 -10.20 -16.82 -3.64
CA CYS A 154 -9.24 -16.03 -2.86
C CYS A 154 -8.39 -16.92 -1.95
N PRO A 155 -7.06 -16.81 -1.98
CA PRO A 155 -6.20 -17.47 -1.02
C PRO A 155 -6.43 -16.92 0.39
N PRO A 156 -6.23 -17.74 1.44
CA PRO A 156 -6.38 -17.28 2.81
C PRO A 156 -5.32 -16.23 3.16
N VAL A 157 -5.75 -15.11 3.75
CA VAL A 157 -4.83 -14.05 4.19
C VAL A 157 -4.54 -14.20 5.68
N PRO A 158 -3.28 -14.46 6.07
CA PRO A 158 -2.90 -14.43 7.47
C PRO A 158 -2.86 -12.96 7.94
N HIS A 159 -3.67 -12.62 8.94
CA HIS A 159 -3.68 -11.27 9.51
C HIS A 159 -2.49 -10.99 10.43
N ARG A 160 -1.88 -12.05 10.97
CA ARG A 160 -0.75 -11.97 11.90
C ARG A 160 0.22 -13.12 11.66
N GLY A 161 1.50 -12.83 11.84
CA GLY A 161 2.54 -13.83 11.88
C GLY A 161 2.51 -14.68 13.15
N PRO A 162 3.40 -15.69 13.26
CA PRO A 162 3.41 -16.66 14.38
C PRO A 162 3.56 -16.05 15.77
N ASN A 163 4.16 -14.86 15.87
CA ASN A 163 4.38 -14.16 17.14
C ASN A 163 3.45 -12.94 17.29
N GLY A 164 2.42 -12.82 16.45
CA GLY A 164 1.47 -11.70 16.46
C GLY A 164 1.92 -10.47 15.67
N GLU A 165 3.03 -10.52 14.95
CA GLU A 165 3.52 -9.47 14.08
C GLU A 165 2.60 -9.22 12.89
N TYR A 166 2.57 -7.98 12.39
CA TYR A 166 1.90 -7.64 11.14
C TYR A 166 2.71 -8.18 9.97
N VAL A 167 2.05 -8.93 9.08
CA VAL A 167 2.71 -9.61 7.96
C VAL A 167 1.91 -9.48 6.67
N TRP A 168 2.62 -9.54 5.54
CA TRP A 168 2.06 -9.74 4.20
C TRP A 168 2.33 -11.17 3.72
N PRO A 169 1.35 -11.83 3.11
CA PRO A 169 1.55 -13.11 2.47
C PRO A 169 2.28 -12.94 1.13
N ILE A 170 3.21 -13.84 0.89
CA ILE A 170 3.93 -14.00 -0.38
C ILE A 170 3.47 -15.33 -0.96
N TYR A 171 2.49 -15.26 -1.89
CA TYR A 171 1.98 -16.46 -2.55
C TYR A 171 2.88 -16.84 -3.71
N PRO A 172 3.49 -18.04 -3.72
CA PRO A 172 4.38 -18.48 -4.80
C PRO A 172 3.66 -18.69 -6.13
N GLU A 173 2.35 -18.61 -6.13
CA GLU A 173 1.48 -18.77 -7.29
C GLU A 173 1.21 -17.45 -8.03
N PHE A 174 1.77 -16.33 -7.57
CA PHE A 174 1.69 -15.07 -8.31
C PHE A 174 2.61 -15.10 -9.53
N ASP A 175 2.00 -14.92 -10.68
CA ASP A 175 2.65 -14.63 -11.95
C ASP A 175 2.13 -13.33 -12.55
N ILE A 176 2.91 -12.73 -13.45
CA ILE A 176 2.58 -11.47 -14.13
C ILE A 176 1.93 -11.77 -15.49
N PHE A 177 0.78 -11.15 -15.73
CA PHE A 177 -0.02 -11.31 -16.93
C PHE A 177 -0.25 -9.97 -17.62
N VAL A 178 -0.42 -10.01 -18.94
CA VAL A 178 -0.96 -8.91 -19.74
C VAL A 178 -2.40 -9.24 -20.10
N ALA A 179 -3.29 -8.28 -19.91
CA ALA A 179 -4.70 -8.38 -20.30
C ALA A 179 -5.12 -7.17 -21.15
N ASP A 180 -6.19 -7.35 -21.96
CA ASP A 180 -6.88 -6.22 -22.58
C ASP A 180 -7.79 -5.51 -21.56
N LEU A 181 -8.40 -4.39 -21.95
CA LEU A 181 -9.27 -3.61 -21.07
C LEU A 181 -10.66 -4.24 -20.89
N GLU A 182 -10.97 -5.34 -21.57
CA GLU A 182 -12.13 -6.20 -21.38
C GLU A 182 -11.85 -7.37 -20.40
N GLY A 183 -10.59 -7.50 -19.90
CA GLY A 183 -10.19 -8.51 -18.92
C GLY A 183 -9.76 -9.85 -19.51
N ASN A 184 -9.55 -9.94 -20.83
CA ASN A 184 -9.04 -11.14 -21.46
C ASN A 184 -7.51 -11.20 -21.32
N ILE A 185 -6.98 -12.33 -20.84
CA ILE A 185 -5.53 -12.56 -20.78
C ILE A 185 -5.00 -12.71 -22.20
N ILE A 186 -4.00 -11.87 -22.52
CA ILE A 186 -3.30 -11.86 -23.80
C ILE A 186 -1.98 -12.65 -23.70
N GLN A 187 -1.27 -12.48 -22.57
CA GLN A 187 0.05 -13.07 -22.38
C GLN A 187 0.33 -13.33 -20.91
N GLN A 188 1.05 -14.40 -20.62
CA GLN A 188 1.72 -14.62 -19.33
C GLN A 188 3.19 -14.23 -19.52
N LEU A 189 3.67 -13.29 -18.67
CA LEU A 189 5.06 -12.79 -18.76
C LEU A 189 6.03 -13.57 -17.89
N THR A 190 5.54 -14.16 -16.79
CA THR A 190 6.33 -15.02 -15.89
C THR A 190 5.61 -16.35 -15.67
N ASP A 191 6.36 -17.45 -15.60
CA ASP A 191 5.86 -18.82 -15.42
C ASP A 191 6.79 -19.65 -14.51
N GLY A 192 7.72 -18.98 -13.83
CA GLY A 192 8.71 -19.60 -12.96
C GLY A 192 8.15 -19.98 -11.58
N PRO A 193 8.82 -20.86 -10.85
CA PRO A 193 8.44 -21.14 -9.48
C PRO A 193 8.76 -19.95 -8.56
N GLY A 194 7.80 -19.54 -7.77
CA GLY A 194 7.94 -18.48 -6.78
C GLY A 194 7.09 -17.26 -7.09
N TYR A 195 7.13 -16.30 -6.18
CA TYR A 195 6.39 -15.04 -6.27
C TYR A 195 6.99 -14.15 -7.35
N ASP A 196 6.19 -13.75 -8.33
CA ASP A 196 6.48 -12.71 -9.31
C ASP A 196 5.33 -11.69 -9.30
N ALA A 197 5.58 -10.47 -8.79
CA ALA A 197 4.55 -9.44 -8.65
C ALA A 197 5.15 -8.02 -8.56
N GLU A 198 4.31 -7.03 -8.23
CA GLU A 198 4.69 -5.62 -8.05
C GLU A 198 5.35 -5.02 -9.31
N ALA A 199 4.84 -5.40 -10.46
CA ALA A 199 5.40 -5.01 -11.74
C ALA A 199 4.97 -3.60 -12.15
N THR A 200 5.93 -2.79 -12.63
CA THR A 200 5.68 -1.46 -13.23
C THR A 200 6.44 -1.31 -14.52
N VAL A 201 5.94 -0.43 -15.40
CA VAL A 201 6.49 -0.22 -16.74
C VAL A 201 7.32 1.05 -16.78
N SER A 202 8.47 1.00 -17.48
CA SER A 202 9.29 2.17 -17.77
C SER A 202 8.50 3.20 -18.58
N PRO A 203 8.63 4.51 -18.28
CA PRO A 203 8.03 5.56 -19.11
C PRO A 203 8.46 5.52 -20.58
N LYS A 204 9.62 4.89 -20.89
CA LYS A 204 10.06 4.63 -22.27
C LYS A 204 9.26 3.52 -22.96
N GLY A 205 8.46 2.73 -22.22
CA GLY A 205 7.67 1.63 -22.75
C GLY A 205 8.49 0.40 -23.19
N ASP A 206 9.71 0.26 -22.72
CA ASP A 206 10.66 -0.77 -23.18
C ASP A 206 10.99 -1.83 -22.13
N LYS A 207 10.80 -1.52 -20.85
CA LYS A 207 11.15 -2.39 -19.72
C LYS A 207 10.03 -2.47 -18.69
N ILE A 208 10.03 -3.60 -17.99
CA ILE A 208 9.25 -3.86 -16.79
C ILE A 208 10.23 -4.08 -15.64
N VAL A 209 9.99 -3.50 -14.46
CA VAL A 209 10.63 -3.88 -13.20
C VAL A 209 9.61 -4.60 -12.34
N PHE A 210 10.03 -5.65 -11.62
CA PHE A 210 9.15 -6.46 -10.77
C PHE A 210 9.89 -7.08 -9.60
N THR A 211 9.16 -7.49 -8.58
CA THR A 211 9.69 -8.22 -7.42
C THR A 211 9.56 -9.71 -7.66
N SER A 212 10.62 -10.47 -7.39
CA SER A 212 10.64 -11.92 -7.58
C SER A 212 11.37 -12.65 -6.46
N LEU A 213 10.87 -13.85 -6.14
CA LEU A 213 11.49 -14.79 -5.17
C LEU A 213 12.41 -15.81 -5.85
N ARG A 214 12.65 -15.75 -7.16
CA ARG A 214 13.41 -16.76 -7.96
C ARG A 214 14.85 -16.97 -7.50
N SER A 215 15.49 -15.99 -6.85
CA SER A 215 16.84 -16.12 -6.27
C SER A 215 16.84 -16.71 -4.86
N GLY A 216 15.65 -16.92 -4.26
CA GLY A 216 15.49 -17.38 -2.88
C GLY A 216 15.30 -16.28 -1.85
N ASP A 217 15.35 -15.01 -2.28
CA ASP A 217 14.96 -13.83 -1.53
C ASP A 217 14.11 -12.90 -2.40
N LEU A 218 13.42 -11.93 -1.81
CA LEU A 218 12.60 -10.95 -2.54
C LEU A 218 13.49 -9.85 -3.09
N GLU A 219 13.77 -9.96 -4.39
CA GLU A 219 14.68 -9.08 -5.11
C GLU A 219 14.00 -8.43 -6.31
N LEU A 220 14.51 -7.29 -6.74
CA LEU A 220 14.07 -6.65 -7.97
C LEU A 220 14.70 -7.31 -9.20
N TYR A 221 13.89 -7.45 -10.22
CA TYR A 221 14.26 -7.89 -11.55
C TYR A 221 13.73 -6.94 -12.60
N THR A 222 14.41 -6.86 -13.73
CA THR A 222 13.87 -6.22 -14.94
C THR A 222 13.72 -7.23 -16.05
N MET A 223 12.80 -6.97 -16.98
CA MET A 223 12.62 -7.71 -18.22
C MET A 223 12.24 -6.76 -19.36
N ASN A 224 12.34 -7.21 -20.59
CA ASN A 224 11.74 -6.49 -21.72
C ASN A 224 10.22 -6.49 -21.60
N ILE A 225 9.57 -5.60 -22.33
CA ILE A 225 8.10 -5.46 -22.32
C ILE A 225 7.37 -6.74 -22.76
N ASP A 226 8.03 -7.63 -23.48
CA ASP A 226 7.53 -8.93 -23.93
C ASP A 226 7.83 -10.09 -22.97
N GLY A 227 8.43 -9.82 -21.80
CA GLY A 227 8.82 -10.81 -20.80
C GLY A 227 10.22 -11.42 -21.02
N SER A 228 10.91 -11.10 -22.10
CA SER A 228 12.26 -11.60 -22.38
C SER A 228 13.35 -10.85 -21.60
N ASP A 229 14.59 -11.39 -21.62
CA ASP A 229 15.81 -10.76 -21.06
C ASP A 229 15.69 -10.41 -19.56
N VAL A 230 15.20 -11.37 -18.76
CA VAL A 230 15.03 -11.20 -17.29
C VAL A 230 16.41 -11.05 -16.64
N LYS A 231 16.61 -9.96 -15.88
CA LYS A 231 17.85 -9.63 -15.18
C LYS A 231 17.59 -9.29 -13.73
N GLN A 232 18.39 -9.84 -12.83
CA GLN A 232 18.39 -9.45 -11.43
C GLN A 232 19.04 -8.08 -11.24
N ILE A 233 18.39 -7.20 -10.48
CA ILE A 233 18.82 -5.83 -10.21
C ILE A 233 19.37 -5.69 -8.79
N THR A 234 18.69 -6.26 -7.82
CA THR A 234 19.11 -6.21 -6.40
C THR A 234 19.59 -7.57 -5.93
N SER A 235 20.42 -7.56 -4.90
CA SER A 235 20.87 -8.76 -4.21
C SER A 235 21.23 -8.42 -2.78
N GLY A 236 20.80 -9.23 -1.84
CA GLY A 236 21.06 -9.02 -0.43
C GLY A 236 19.94 -9.53 0.43
N LEU A 237 20.23 -9.78 1.72
CA LEU A 237 19.20 -10.27 2.63
C LEU A 237 18.20 -9.17 2.95
N GLY A 238 16.93 -9.42 2.60
CA GLY A 238 15.82 -8.52 2.91
C GLY A 238 14.83 -8.41 1.75
N TYR A 239 13.78 -7.65 1.95
CA TYR A 239 12.74 -7.47 0.94
C TYR A 239 13.00 -6.20 0.12
N ASP A 240 13.23 -6.36 -1.16
CA ASP A 240 13.23 -5.31 -2.17
C ASP A 240 11.94 -5.38 -2.99
N GLY A 241 11.14 -4.32 -3.05
CA GLY A 241 9.88 -4.36 -3.76
C GLY A 241 9.22 -3.01 -4.02
N GLY A 242 8.17 -3.04 -4.86
CA GLY A 242 7.40 -1.86 -5.24
C GLY A 242 8.24 -0.80 -5.92
N ALA A 243 8.97 -1.19 -6.96
CA ALA A 243 9.89 -0.32 -7.68
C ALA A 243 9.20 0.46 -8.80
N PHE A 244 9.67 1.69 -9.01
CA PHE A 244 9.27 2.56 -10.12
C PHE A 244 10.48 3.12 -10.85
N PHE A 245 10.36 3.27 -12.14
CA PHE A 245 11.35 3.99 -12.95
C PHE A 245 11.21 5.50 -12.74
N SER A 246 12.34 6.22 -12.83
CA SER A 246 12.32 7.68 -12.94
C SER A 246 11.64 8.15 -14.22
N PRO A 247 11.18 9.43 -14.31
CA PRO A 247 10.51 9.94 -15.50
C PRO A 247 11.33 9.80 -16.79
N ASP A 248 12.66 9.84 -16.69
CA ASP A 248 13.60 9.60 -17.81
C ASP A 248 13.95 8.11 -18.02
N GLY A 249 13.49 7.21 -17.14
CA GLY A 249 13.76 5.77 -17.17
C GLY A 249 15.21 5.36 -16.85
N GLU A 250 16.02 6.28 -16.29
CA GLU A 250 17.44 6.02 -16.01
C GLU A 250 17.68 5.47 -14.59
N TYR A 251 16.72 5.65 -13.68
CA TYR A 251 16.80 5.22 -12.29
C TYR A 251 15.62 4.34 -11.89
N LEU A 252 15.84 3.54 -10.85
CA LEU A 252 14.82 2.80 -10.10
C LEU A 252 14.76 3.32 -8.68
N LEU A 253 13.56 3.44 -8.14
CA LEU A 253 13.25 3.83 -6.76
C LEU A 253 12.36 2.75 -6.16
N TRP A 254 12.68 2.25 -4.95
CA TRP A 254 11.92 1.18 -4.33
C TRP A 254 11.96 1.23 -2.80
N ARG A 255 11.09 0.46 -2.14
CA ARG A 255 11.15 0.20 -0.71
C ARG A 255 11.97 -1.04 -0.41
N SER A 256 12.73 -1.00 0.68
CA SER A 256 13.58 -2.12 1.07
C SER A 256 13.63 -2.31 2.57
N SER A 257 13.61 -3.56 3.02
CA SER A 257 14.01 -3.91 4.39
C SER A 257 15.41 -4.50 4.40
N ARG A 258 16.19 -4.18 5.43
CA ARG A 258 17.56 -4.70 5.61
C ARG A 258 17.74 -5.10 7.07
N PRO A 259 17.40 -6.35 7.45
CA PRO A 259 17.54 -6.83 8.82
C PRO A 259 19.01 -6.81 9.23
N LYS A 260 19.34 -6.00 10.27
CA LYS A 260 20.73 -5.70 10.65
C LYS A 260 21.30 -6.66 11.71
N THR A 261 20.44 -7.23 12.59
CA THR A 261 20.87 -8.15 13.65
C THR A 261 20.68 -9.60 13.27
N GLU A 262 21.40 -10.52 13.91
CA GLU A 262 21.25 -11.97 13.68
C GLU A 262 19.83 -12.42 13.98
N GLU A 263 19.19 -11.89 15.03
CA GLU A 263 17.82 -12.20 15.40
C GLU A 263 16.82 -11.75 14.32
N ALA A 264 16.96 -10.49 13.81
CA ALA A 264 16.11 -9.96 12.76
C ALA A 264 16.29 -10.73 11.46
N GLN A 265 17.52 -11.11 11.09
CA GLN A 265 17.80 -11.95 9.94
C GLN A 265 17.20 -13.35 10.06
N ALA A 266 17.28 -13.97 11.25
CA ALA A 266 16.67 -15.26 11.51
C ALA A 266 15.14 -15.18 11.43
N GLN A 267 14.54 -14.11 11.98
CA GLN A 267 13.09 -13.87 11.91
C GLN A 267 12.64 -13.67 10.47
N TYR A 268 13.31 -12.82 9.69
CA TYR A 268 13.01 -12.60 8.28
C TYR A 268 13.00 -13.91 7.48
N LYS A 269 14.09 -14.70 7.60
CA LYS A 269 14.20 -16.00 6.91
C LYS A 269 13.12 -17.00 7.38
N ALA A 270 12.75 -16.98 8.66
CA ALA A 270 11.71 -17.86 9.20
C ALA A 270 10.31 -17.49 8.70
N LEU A 271 10.03 -16.20 8.53
CA LEU A 271 8.79 -15.70 7.93
C LEU A 271 8.74 -16.03 6.42
N LEU A 272 9.81 -15.69 5.68
CA LEU A 272 9.88 -15.94 4.23
C LEU A 272 9.70 -17.42 3.88
N LYS A 273 10.28 -18.33 4.70
CA LYS A 273 10.07 -19.77 4.54
C LYS A 273 8.60 -20.21 4.70
N LYS A 274 7.77 -19.38 5.36
CA LYS A 274 6.33 -19.60 5.53
C LYS A 274 5.50 -18.82 4.48
N GLY A 275 6.14 -18.21 3.50
CA GLY A 275 5.48 -17.33 2.54
C GLY A 275 4.98 -16.02 3.17
N LEU A 276 5.71 -15.47 4.14
CA LEU A 276 5.34 -14.24 4.85
C LEU A 276 6.52 -13.27 4.89
N VAL A 277 6.21 -11.97 4.89
CA VAL A 277 7.16 -10.89 5.18
C VAL A 277 6.56 -9.91 6.17
N GLN A 278 7.42 -9.21 6.91
CA GLN A 278 7.04 -8.15 7.84
C GLN A 278 7.40 -6.79 7.25
N PRO A 279 6.40 -5.96 6.83
CA PRO A 279 6.65 -4.70 6.12
C PRO A 279 6.73 -3.49 7.07
N THR A 280 7.37 -3.60 8.23
CA THR A 280 7.31 -2.60 9.29
C THR A 280 8.56 -1.77 9.46
N GLU A 281 9.69 -2.21 8.93
CA GLU A 281 10.98 -1.52 8.96
C GLU A 281 11.51 -1.46 7.53
N MET A 282 11.09 -0.43 6.80
CA MET A 282 11.43 -0.26 5.40
C MET A 282 11.94 1.15 5.14
N GLU A 283 12.99 1.24 4.36
CA GLU A 283 13.58 2.49 3.90
C GLU A 283 13.56 2.54 2.36
N LEU A 284 13.70 3.74 1.81
CA LEU A 284 13.72 3.94 0.37
C LEU A 284 15.14 3.86 -0.17
N TYR A 285 15.25 3.23 -1.33
CA TYR A 285 16.50 3.05 -2.07
C TYR A 285 16.34 3.52 -3.50
N ILE A 286 17.43 3.99 -4.08
CA ILE A 286 17.54 4.39 -5.48
C ILE A 286 18.79 3.78 -6.09
N ALA A 287 18.72 3.40 -7.36
CA ALA A 287 19.84 2.95 -8.17
C ALA A 287 19.67 3.40 -9.61
N LYS A 288 20.70 3.27 -10.44
CA LYS A 288 20.50 3.26 -11.89
C LYS A 288 19.63 2.08 -12.32
N ALA A 289 18.97 2.18 -13.44
CA ALA A 289 18.05 1.14 -13.93
C ALA A 289 18.73 -0.23 -14.17
N ASP A 290 20.06 -0.27 -14.26
CA ASP A 290 20.87 -1.48 -14.34
C ASP A 290 21.28 -2.05 -12.96
N GLY A 291 20.85 -1.42 -11.86
CA GLY A 291 21.17 -1.78 -10.47
C GLY A 291 22.48 -1.18 -9.95
N SER A 292 23.26 -0.51 -10.78
CA SER A 292 24.50 0.14 -10.33
C SER A 292 24.20 1.40 -9.49
N GLU A 293 25.19 1.80 -8.68
CA GLU A 293 25.09 2.99 -7.81
C GLU A 293 23.93 2.95 -6.80
N ALA A 294 23.53 1.75 -6.37
CA ALA A 294 22.47 1.59 -5.39
C ALA A 294 22.80 2.25 -4.05
N ARG A 295 21.87 3.03 -3.52
CA ARG A 295 22.01 3.69 -2.21
C ARG A 295 20.68 3.87 -1.52
N GLN A 296 20.71 3.86 -0.21
CA GLN A 296 19.58 4.25 0.65
C GLN A 296 19.41 5.77 0.61
N ILE A 297 18.16 6.26 0.57
CA ILE A 297 17.84 7.69 0.57
C ILE A 297 17.02 8.15 1.78
N THR A 298 16.44 7.23 2.56
CA THR A 298 15.79 7.54 3.83
C THR A 298 16.45 6.80 4.98
N GLU A 299 16.45 7.39 6.16
CA GLU A 299 16.82 6.78 7.44
C GLU A 299 15.86 7.31 8.51
N LEU A 300 14.55 7.11 8.28
CA LEU A 300 13.48 7.70 9.08
C LEU A 300 12.97 6.73 10.16
N GLY A 301 13.23 5.44 9.97
CA GLY A 301 12.60 4.39 10.76
C GLY A 301 11.13 4.20 10.40
N GLY A 302 10.51 3.19 11.03
CA GLY A 302 9.14 2.81 10.69
C GLY A 302 9.03 2.20 9.29
N ALA A 303 7.90 2.39 8.65
CA ALA A 303 7.65 1.91 7.29
C ALA A 303 7.55 3.10 6.33
N ASN A 304 8.42 3.13 5.34
CA ASN A 304 8.42 4.09 4.24
C ASN A 304 8.06 3.32 2.96
N TRP A 305 6.86 3.55 2.43
CA TRP A 305 6.26 2.74 1.38
C TRP A 305 5.90 3.56 0.13
N ALA A 306 5.55 2.82 -0.92
CA ALA A 306 4.96 3.33 -2.14
C ALA A 306 5.65 4.62 -2.62
N PRO A 307 6.98 4.61 -2.79
CA PRO A 307 7.67 5.78 -3.31
C PRO A 307 7.34 5.98 -4.79
N PHE A 308 7.14 7.22 -5.18
CA PHE A 308 6.96 7.59 -6.58
C PHE A 308 7.79 8.83 -6.91
N PHE A 309 8.40 8.87 -8.09
CA PHE A 309 9.13 10.05 -8.50
C PHE A 309 8.20 11.23 -8.73
N HIS A 310 8.58 12.39 -8.25
CA HIS A 310 8.01 13.64 -8.70
C HIS A 310 8.31 13.84 -10.20
N PRO A 311 7.40 14.43 -11.00
CA PRO A 311 7.61 14.61 -12.44
C PRO A 311 8.87 15.37 -12.83
N SER A 312 9.41 16.21 -11.94
CA SER A 312 10.71 16.88 -12.17
C SER A 312 11.90 15.90 -12.22
N GLY A 313 11.74 14.68 -11.69
CA GLY A 313 12.85 13.74 -11.53
C GLY A 313 13.82 14.07 -10.40
N GLU A 314 13.58 15.12 -9.62
CA GLU A 314 14.51 15.60 -8.56
C GLU A 314 14.05 15.24 -7.15
N LYS A 315 12.77 14.88 -6.98
CA LYS A 315 12.15 14.56 -5.70
C LYS A 315 11.41 13.22 -5.74
N VAL A 316 11.14 12.69 -4.56
CA VAL A 316 10.30 11.51 -4.32
C VAL A 316 9.15 11.87 -3.41
N LEU A 317 7.94 11.41 -3.75
CA LEU A 317 6.77 11.41 -2.90
C LEU A 317 6.54 9.98 -2.39
N PHE A 318 6.25 9.80 -1.12
CA PHE A 318 6.11 8.47 -0.52
C PHE A 318 5.20 8.49 0.70
N ALA A 319 4.66 7.34 1.07
CA ALA A 319 3.90 7.16 2.30
C ALA A 319 4.81 6.74 3.45
N SER A 320 4.61 7.33 4.63
CA SER A 320 5.41 6.99 5.80
C SER A 320 4.64 7.11 7.11
N ASN A 321 4.99 6.25 8.06
CA ASN A 321 4.48 6.29 9.43
C ASN A 321 5.56 6.68 10.46
N HIS A 322 6.73 7.14 10.04
CA HIS A 322 7.87 7.48 10.93
C HIS A 322 7.51 8.48 12.03
N HIS A 323 6.57 9.40 11.77
CA HIS A 323 6.07 10.40 12.71
C HIS A 323 5.02 9.85 13.67
N SER A 324 4.48 8.65 13.43
CA SER A 324 3.37 8.05 14.17
C SER A 324 3.86 7.23 15.36
N LYS A 325 3.51 7.63 16.58
CA LYS A 325 3.83 6.86 17.80
C LYS A 325 3.15 5.48 17.83
N SER A 326 2.01 5.32 17.16
CA SER A 326 1.29 4.06 17.09
C SER A 326 1.76 3.16 15.93
N GLY A 327 2.53 3.72 14.98
CA GLY A 327 2.92 3.05 13.74
C GLY A 327 1.76 2.81 12.76
N ARG A 328 0.57 3.37 13.03
CA ARG A 328 -0.65 3.11 12.23
C ARG A 328 -1.03 4.25 11.29
N LEU A 329 -0.56 5.47 11.59
CA LEU A 329 -0.86 6.65 10.79
C LEU A 329 0.17 6.78 9.68
N PHE A 330 -0.26 6.70 8.46
CA PHE A 330 0.55 6.97 7.28
C PHE A 330 0.12 8.30 6.68
N ASN A 331 1.10 9.14 6.36
CA ASN A 331 0.89 10.33 5.57
C ASN A 331 1.87 10.36 4.39
N LEU A 332 1.60 11.21 3.42
CA LEU A 332 2.48 11.45 2.29
C LEU A 332 3.56 12.46 2.66
N PHE A 333 4.78 12.19 2.22
CA PHE A 333 5.97 13.02 2.41
C PHE A 333 6.68 13.23 1.08
N LEU A 334 7.18 14.43 0.87
CA LEU A 334 8.01 14.83 -0.26
C LEU A 334 9.45 15.03 0.21
N MET A 335 10.44 14.61 -0.59
CA MET A 335 11.85 14.70 -0.23
C MET A 335 12.70 14.78 -1.50
N ASN A 336 13.85 15.45 -1.43
CA ASN A 336 14.85 15.41 -2.49
C ASN A 336 15.49 14.02 -2.61
N LEU A 337 15.95 13.64 -3.81
CA LEU A 337 16.59 12.33 -4.02
C LEU A 337 17.90 12.15 -3.22
N ASP A 338 18.51 13.22 -2.74
CA ASP A 338 19.70 13.15 -1.87
C ASP A 338 19.37 12.91 -0.38
N GLY A 339 18.07 12.78 -0.04
CA GLY A 339 17.61 12.56 1.33
C GLY A 339 17.37 13.86 2.12
N THR A 340 17.54 15.02 1.52
CA THR A 340 17.31 16.33 2.17
C THR A 340 15.90 16.86 1.87
N GLY A 341 15.48 17.90 2.59
CA GLY A 341 14.25 18.63 2.28
C GLY A 341 12.96 17.83 2.56
N LEU A 342 12.98 16.94 3.56
CA LEU A 342 11.79 16.19 3.97
C LEU A 342 10.65 17.14 4.34
N GLU A 343 9.51 17.00 3.69
CA GLU A 343 8.30 17.79 3.89
C GLU A 343 7.09 16.88 4.00
N GLN A 344 6.23 17.13 5.00
CA GLN A 344 4.95 16.45 5.12
C GLN A 344 3.93 17.10 4.16
N VAL A 345 3.26 16.27 3.35
CA VAL A 345 2.31 16.70 2.31
C VAL A 345 0.87 16.53 2.77
N THR A 346 0.53 15.40 3.40
CA THR A 346 -0.82 15.16 3.95
C THR A 346 -0.81 15.15 5.45
N PHE A 347 -1.95 15.55 6.05
CA PHE A 347 -2.08 15.77 7.50
C PHE A 347 -3.28 15.04 8.10
N ASP A 348 -3.77 14.02 7.40
CA ASP A 348 -4.85 13.17 7.89
C ASP A 348 -4.39 12.39 9.14
N LYS A 349 -5.35 12.01 9.98
CA LYS A 349 -5.12 11.19 11.19
C LYS A 349 -5.34 9.70 10.92
N VAL A 350 -5.47 9.32 9.68
CA VAL A 350 -5.79 7.95 9.27
C VAL A 350 -4.71 7.41 8.33
N PHE A 351 -5.05 7.04 7.13
CA PHE A 351 -4.14 6.40 6.21
C PHE A 351 -4.17 7.10 4.85
N ASP A 352 -3.03 7.64 4.43
CA ASP A 352 -2.77 8.14 3.09
C ASP A 352 -1.59 7.38 2.51
N SER A 353 -1.74 6.76 1.36
CA SER A 353 -0.68 5.96 0.73
C SER A 353 -0.84 5.85 -0.79
N PHE A 354 0.13 5.21 -1.45
CA PHE A 354 0.15 4.92 -2.88
C PHE A 354 -0.01 6.17 -3.76
N PRO A 355 0.83 7.21 -3.55
CA PRO A 355 0.77 8.41 -4.36
C PRO A 355 1.32 8.16 -5.76
N MET A 356 0.59 8.54 -6.81
CA MET A 356 0.95 8.35 -8.22
C MET A 356 0.68 9.63 -8.99
N PHE A 357 1.72 10.28 -9.51
CA PHE A 357 1.56 11.42 -10.41
C PHE A 357 1.04 10.99 -11.77
N SER A 358 0.20 11.83 -12.39
CA SER A 358 -0.09 11.74 -13.82
C SER A 358 1.20 11.96 -14.63
N PHE A 359 1.25 11.46 -15.86
CA PHE A 359 2.43 11.58 -16.72
C PHE A 359 2.71 13.04 -17.09
N ASP A 360 1.66 13.88 -17.19
CA ASP A 360 1.81 15.32 -17.41
C ASP A 360 2.20 16.10 -16.14
N GLY A 361 2.24 15.42 -14.99
CA GLY A 361 2.64 15.97 -13.70
C GLY A 361 1.65 16.91 -13.03
N LYS A 362 0.45 17.09 -13.58
CA LYS A 362 -0.52 18.08 -13.07
C LYS A 362 -1.47 17.50 -12.04
N LYS A 363 -1.61 16.20 -11.99
CA LYS A 363 -2.52 15.50 -11.06
C LYS A 363 -1.79 14.44 -10.26
N ILE A 364 -2.40 14.10 -9.15
CA ILE A 364 -1.98 13.00 -8.30
C ILE A 364 -3.18 12.13 -7.98
N ALA A 365 -3.01 10.81 -8.04
CA ALA A 365 -3.92 9.83 -7.46
C ALA A 365 -3.28 9.27 -6.19
N PHE A 366 -4.07 9.00 -5.16
CA PHE A 366 -3.61 8.33 -3.94
C PHE A 366 -4.76 7.62 -3.23
N SER A 367 -4.44 6.70 -2.35
CA SER A 367 -5.44 5.99 -1.53
C SER A 367 -5.52 6.61 -0.15
N SER A 368 -6.75 6.86 0.30
CA SER A 368 -7.00 7.44 1.61
C SER A 368 -8.31 6.94 2.21
N ASN A 369 -8.40 6.88 3.52
CA ASN A 369 -9.68 6.72 4.21
C ASN A 369 -10.19 8.02 4.84
N ARG A 370 -9.71 9.18 4.35
CA ARG A 370 -10.26 10.50 4.69
C ARG A 370 -11.73 10.61 4.28
N GLY A 371 -12.49 11.45 4.98
CA GLY A 371 -13.92 11.61 4.71
C GLY A 371 -14.80 10.45 5.16
N ASN A 372 -14.24 9.29 5.46
CA ASN A 372 -14.94 8.24 6.16
C ASN A 372 -14.95 8.58 7.67
N ASN A 373 -16.08 8.39 8.36
CA ASN A 373 -16.11 8.41 9.82
C ASN A 373 -15.38 7.18 10.40
N ALA A 374 -14.21 6.88 9.85
CA ALA A 374 -13.43 5.71 10.19
C ALA A 374 -12.93 5.87 11.64
N ASP A 375 -13.24 4.91 12.48
CA ASP A 375 -12.57 4.74 13.77
C ASP A 375 -11.07 4.56 13.46
N PRO A 376 -10.20 5.49 13.90
CA PRO A 376 -8.75 5.37 13.66
C PRO A 376 -8.13 4.12 14.31
N ASN A 377 -8.92 3.39 15.11
CA ASN A 377 -8.54 2.12 15.71
C ASN A 377 -9.14 0.90 14.98
N ALA A 378 -10.03 1.10 14.01
CA ALA A 378 -10.54 0.02 13.19
C ALA A 378 -9.45 -0.42 12.19
N HIS A 379 -9.05 -1.68 12.25
CA HIS A 379 -8.31 -2.31 11.17
C HIS A 379 -9.29 -2.51 10.00
N GLY A 380 -9.06 -1.83 8.88
CA GLY A 380 -9.85 -1.99 7.66
C GLY A 380 -11.05 -1.04 7.57
N GLY A 381 -10.85 0.25 7.78
CA GLY A 381 -11.79 1.26 7.26
C GLY A 381 -11.63 1.34 5.74
N ALA A 382 -12.76 1.51 5.01
CA ALA A 382 -12.75 1.65 3.56
C ALA A 382 -11.68 2.66 3.09
N THR A 383 -10.76 2.20 2.26
CA THR A 383 -9.80 3.06 1.57
C THR A 383 -10.39 3.44 0.22
N ASN A 384 -10.38 4.71 -0.12
CA ASN A 384 -10.87 5.20 -1.41
C ASN A 384 -9.75 5.78 -2.24
N VAL A 385 -9.90 5.74 -3.55
CA VAL A 385 -9.03 6.45 -4.48
C VAL A 385 -9.44 7.92 -4.51
N PHE A 386 -8.47 8.80 -4.36
CA PHE A 386 -8.60 10.25 -4.51
C PHE A 386 -7.74 10.72 -5.67
N VAL A 387 -8.23 11.74 -6.36
CA VAL A 387 -7.48 12.49 -7.37
C VAL A 387 -7.50 13.96 -7.00
N ALA A 388 -6.36 14.62 -7.07
CA ALA A 388 -6.23 16.05 -6.86
C ALA A 388 -5.36 16.69 -7.93
N ASP A 389 -5.53 17.98 -8.18
CA ASP A 389 -4.55 18.77 -8.92
C ASP A 389 -3.33 18.99 -8.03
N TRP A 390 -2.12 18.81 -8.59
CA TRP A 390 -0.87 19.08 -7.89
C TRP A 390 -0.50 20.55 -7.99
N VAL A 391 -0.10 21.14 -6.88
CA VAL A 391 0.39 22.52 -6.75
C VAL A 391 1.82 22.46 -6.18
N ASP A 392 2.79 23.02 -6.92
CA ASP A 392 4.21 23.06 -6.52
C ASP A 392 4.49 24.05 -5.37
#